data_801c4d9b2675d4fea8f43cdacb4d8aca
#
_entry.id   801c4d9b2675d4fea8f43cdacb4d8aca
#
_cell.length_a   1.000
_cell.length_b   1.000
_cell.length_c   1.000
_cell.angle_alpha   90.00
_cell.angle_beta   90.00
_cell.angle_gamma   90.00
#
_symmetry.space_group_name_H-M   'P 1'
#
loop_
_entity.id
_entity.type
_entity.pdbx_description
1 polymer ?
#
loop_
_entity_poly.entity_id
_entity_poly.type
_entity_poly.pdbx_seq_one_letter_code
_entity_poly.pdbx_strand_id
1 'polypeptide(L)'
;MKNNKILSSMSLAMLMNLSLGLVSLPVMASSAPAAEQAEPEKGPHRGRRLRDGDFALELSIFETGVPPEFRVWLTKAGQPIDPKSVDLNVKLTRLGNVVDDINFYVQGDFLRGDMEIYEPHSFVVTIEAKHQGKSYRWQYDNFEGRTTIEQAVAEAMDIQTAIAGPATLHQTIPAYGTLALPVGAQRSVSARFDGEITKLHVSFGEEVKKGQTLLTVESNESLKPYQVKAPSDGVITEQFANAGEQTASRTLLSITDSSQYIAKLAVYPSDYQKVRKGSVVTLQVEGVDKNYQGTISFIEPKVRDDQARIVWINLPNEKGELTIGSFVRAQIEVATIDVPLAVKRVGLQGFRDFTVVYAKVGEQYEVRMLELGREG
;
A
#
# COMPACT_ATOMS: atom_id res chain seq x y z
N MET A 1 30.90 -34.62 -42.57
CA MET A 1 31.23 -36.06 -42.68
C MET A 1 30.59 -36.82 -41.53
N LYS A 2 29.75 -37.83 -41.93
CA LYS A 2 29.31 -39.03 -41.19
C LYS A 2 28.65 -38.83 -39.81
N ASN A 3 27.32 -38.94 -39.70
CA ASN A 3 26.49 -40.16 -39.64
C ASN A 3 26.90 -41.13 -38.52
N ASN A 4 25.98 -41.39 -37.57
CA ASN A 4 25.35 -42.68 -37.47
C ASN A 4 24.17 -42.71 -36.49
N LYS A 5 23.09 -43.30 -37.01
CA LYS A 5 21.89 -43.84 -36.39
C LYS A 5 22.22 -45.16 -35.67
N ILE A 6 21.32 -45.60 -34.75
CA ILE A 6 20.84 -46.97 -34.49
C ILE A 6 19.75 -46.78 -33.42
N LEU A 7 18.49 -46.95 -33.60
CA LEU A 7 17.51 -48.00 -33.92
C LEU A 7 17.42 -49.15 -32.91
N SER A 8 16.16 -49.44 -32.55
CA SER A 8 15.56 -50.72 -32.17
C SER A 8 15.55 -51.00 -30.63
N SER A 9 14.47 -51.44 -29.99
CA SER A 9 13.46 -52.42 -30.44
C SER A 9 12.20 -52.41 -29.53
N MET A 10 11.10 -52.77 -30.15
CA MET A 10 9.78 -53.13 -29.60
C MET A 10 9.85 -54.25 -28.56
N SER A 11 8.98 -54.17 -27.54
CA SER A 11 8.36 -55.37 -26.97
C SER A 11 6.93 -55.06 -26.54
N LEU A 12 6.03 -55.71 -27.19
CA LEU A 12 4.57 -55.79 -27.03
C LEU A 12 4.27 -56.71 -25.84
N ALA A 13 3.52 -56.19 -24.85
CA ALA A 13 2.84 -57.02 -23.88
C ALA A 13 1.40 -56.57 -23.71
N MET A 14 0.51 -57.31 -24.30
CA MET A 14 -0.94 -57.26 -24.24
C MET A 14 -1.36 -57.85 -22.89
N LEU A 15 -1.99 -57.04 -22.03
CA LEU A 15 -2.74 -57.53 -20.88
C LEU A 15 -4.09 -56.83 -20.82
N MET A 16 -5.07 -57.68 -21.08
CA MET A 16 -6.51 -57.48 -21.01
C MET A 16 -6.90 -57.18 -19.57
N ASN A 17 -7.52 -56.03 -19.30
CA ASN A 17 -8.15 -55.76 -18.03
C ASN A 17 -9.55 -55.23 -18.20
N LEU A 18 -10.38 -55.89 -17.48
CA LEU A 18 -11.83 -55.84 -17.27
C LEU A 18 -12.29 -54.38 -16.97
N SER A 19 -13.15 -53.83 -17.79
CA SER A 19 -13.81 -52.55 -17.60
C SER A 19 -14.93 -52.70 -16.55
N LEU A 20 -14.67 -52.16 -15.34
CA LEU A 20 -15.74 -51.78 -14.42
C LEU A 20 -16.20 -50.36 -14.82
N GLY A 21 -17.39 -50.26 -15.40
CA GLY A 21 -18.02 -49.01 -15.73
C GLY A 21 -18.41 -48.21 -14.46
N LEU A 22 -17.65 -47.17 -14.19
CA LEU A 22 -18.15 -46.08 -13.31
C LEU A 22 -19.02 -45.18 -14.19
N VAL A 23 -20.31 -45.29 -13.98
CA VAL A 23 -21.29 -44.34 -14.48
C VAL A 23 -21.10 -43.03 -13.71
N SER A 24 -20.37 -42.06 -14.32
CA SER A 24 -20.36 -40.68 -13.85
C SER A 24 -21.68 -40.02 -14.23
N LEU A 25 -22.56 -39.88 -13.24
CA LEU A 25 -23.73 -39.01 -13.34
C LEU A 25 -23.21 -37.55 -13.51
N PRO A 26 -23.67 -36.81 -14.53
CA PRO A 26 -23.39 -35.38 -14.58
C PRO A 26 -24.17 -34.72 -13.44
N VAL A 27 -23.45 -34.15 -12.47
CA VAL A 27 -24.01 -33.17 -11.54
C VAL A 27 -24.39 -31.94 -12.40
N MET A 28 -25.66 -31.91 -12.78
CA MET A 28 -26.26 -30.69 -13.31
C MET A 28 -26.28 -29.70 -12.16
N ALA A 29 -25.28 -28.80 -12.08
CA ALA A 29 -25.41 -27.60 -11.30
C ALA A 29 -26.59 -26.79 -11.91
N SER A 30 -27.74 -26.93 -11.27
CA SER A 30 -28.90 -26.10 -11.52
C SER A 30 -28.53 -24.70 -11.03
N SER A 31 -27.92 -23.87 -11.87
CA SER A 31 -27.99 -22.44 -11.73
C SER A 31 -29.45 -22.06 -11.97
N ALA A 32 -30.21 -21.88 -10.88
CA ALA A 32 -31.49 -21.21 -10.97
C ALA A 32 -31.22 -19.87 -11.68
N PRO A 33 -31.93 -19.55 -12.77
CA PRO A 33 -31.81 -18.24 -13.36
C PRO A 33 -32.21 -17.23 -12.29
N ALA A 34 -31.33 -16.27 -11.98
CA ALA A 34 -31.73 -15.09 -11.23
C ALA A 34 -32.98 -14.56 -11.90
N ALA A 35 -34.08 -14.49 -11.18
CA ALA A 35 -35.34 -13.97 -11.72
C ALA A 35 -35.01 -12.58 -12.26
N GLU A 36 -35.08 -12.45 -13.58
CA GLU A 36 -34.99 -11.18 -14.29
C GLU A 36 -36.09 -10.30 -13.71
N GLN A 37 -35.72 -9.39 -12.81
CA GLN A 37 -36.70 -8.45 -12.25
C GLN A 37 -37.17 -7.59 -13.40
N ALA A 38 -38.46 -7.76 -13.78
CA ALA A 38 -39.08 -6.96 -14.79
C ALA A 38 -38.78 -5.48 -14.53
N GLU A 39 -38.32 -4.76 -15.57
CA GLU A 39 -38.05 -3.34 -15.41
C GLU A 39 -39.25 -2.62 -14.80
N PRO A 40 -39.04 -1.77 -13.77
CA PRO A 40 -40.17 -1.09 -13.13
C PRO A 40 -40.92 -0.21 -14.10
N GLU A 41 -42.24 -0.21 -14.03
CA GLU A 41 -43.05 0.68 -14.82
C GLU A 41 -42.64 2.13 -14.57
N LYS A 42 -42.35 2.88 -15.65
CA LYS A 42 -42.00 4.30 -15.57
C LYS A 42 -43.21 5.17 -15.94
N GLY A 43 -43.39 6.23 -15.15
CA GLY A 43 -44.41 7.23 -15.42
C GLY A 43 -43.93 8.32 -16.38
N PRO A 44 -44.81 9.31 -16.71
CA PRO A 44 -44.51 10.43 -17.59
C PRO A 44 -43.33 11.30 -17.14
N HIS A 45 -43.06 11.36 -15.84
CA HIS A 45 -41.95 12.14 -15.22
C HIS A 45 -40.69 11.30 -15.01
N ARG A 46 -40.61 10.11 -15.68
CA ARG A 46 -39.49 9.14 -15.60
C ARG A 46 -39.31 8.51 -14.23
N GLY A 47 -40.21 8.75 -13.27
CA GLY A 47 -40.24 8.12 -11.98
C GLY A 47 -40.76 6.69 -12.02
N ARG A 48 -40.56 5.93 -10.95
CA ARG A 48 -41.14 4.61 -10.78
C ARG A 48 -42.62 4.72 -10.48
N ARG A 49 -43.44 4.07 -11.30
CA ARG A 49 -44.89 4.06 -11.18
C ARG A 49 -45.37 2.84 -10.38
N LEU A 50 -46.14 3.12 -9.33
CA LEU A 50 -46.68 2.09 -8.42
C LEU A 50 -48.19 2.17 -8.45
N ARG A 51 -48.86 1.01 -8.53
CA ARG A 51 -50.34 0.92 -8.71
C ARG A 51 -50.94 -0.01 -7.64
N ASP A 52 -52.16 0.35 -7.22
CA ASP A 52 -53.06 -0.53 -6.45
C ASP A 52 -54.50 -0.21 -6.93
N GLY A 53 -55.03 -1.08 -7.79
CA GLY A 53 -56.29 -0.89 -8.45
C GLY A 53 -56.29 0.32 -9.39
N ASP A 54 -57.20 1.25 -9.16
CA ASP A 54 -57.33 2.49 -9.91
C ASP A 54 -56.42 3.64 -9.41
N PHE A 55 -55.81 3.48 -8.25
CA PHE A 55 -54.90 4.45 -7.67
C PHE A 55 -53.45 4.16 -8.08
N ALA A 56 -52.72 5.18 -8.50
CA ALA A 56 -51.33 5.07 -8.82
C ALA A 56 -50.53 6.32 -8.38
N LEU A 57 -49.31 6.12 -7.98
CA LEU A 57 -48.34 7.18 -7.74
C LEU A 57 -47.07 6.95 -8.59
N GLU A 58 -46.44 8.04 -8.98
CA GLU A 58 -45.13 8.05 -9.63
C GLU A 58 -44.17 8.74 -8.70
N LEU A 59 -43.13 8.01 -8.23
CA LEU A 59 -42.05 8.51 -7.37
C LEU A 59 -40.81 8.74 -8.24
N SER A 60 -40.31 9.97 -8.26
CA SER A 60 -39.10 10.35 -8.99
C SER A 60 -38.10 11.04 -8.05
N ILE A 61 -36.81 10.72 -8.19
CA ILE A 61 -35.71 11.54 -7.64
C ILE A 61 -35.43 12.63 -8.67
N PHE A 62 -35.53 13.89 -8.25
CA PHE A 62 -35.26 15.05 -9.07
C PHE A 62 -33.99 15.76 -8.63
N GLU A 63 -33.05 15.96 -9.57
CA GLU A 63 -31.69 16.43 -9.29
C GLU A 63 -31.28 17.65 -10.14
N THR A 64 -32.17 18.11 -11.01
CA THR A 64 -31.82 19.17 -11.98
C THR A 64 -31.92 20.56 -11.34
N GLY A 65 -30.77 21.16 -11.02
CA GLY A 65 -30.65 22.51 -10.46
C GLY A 65 -31.08 22.67 -8.99
N VAL A 66 -31.34 21.55 -8.31
CA VAL A 66 -31.63 21.47 -6.87
C VAL A 66 -30.92 20.23 -6.30
N PRO A 67 -30.66 20.17 -4.98
CA PRO A 67 -30.25 18.92 -4.34
C PRO A 67 -31.25 17.81 -4.62
N PRO A 68 -30.81 16.53 -4.68
CA PRO A 68 -31.69 15.39 -4.95
C PRO A 68 -32.88 15.36 -4.00
N GLU A 69 -34.09 15.38 -4.54
CA GLU A 69 -35.34 15.41 -3.79
C GLU A 69 -36.38 14.48 -4.39
N PHE A 70 -37.30 13.92 -3.58
CA PHE A 70 -38.43 13.19 -4.11
C PHE A 70 -39.53 14.13 -4.60
N ARG A 71 -40.05 13.80 -5.82
CA ARG A 71 -41.30 14.36 -6.33
C ARG A 71 -42.25 13.23 -6.63
N VAL A 72 -43.53 13.43 -6.26
CA VAL A 72 -44.58 12.42 -6.42
C VAL A 72 -45.80 12.99 -7.13
N TRP A 73 -46.18 12.35 -8.22
CA TRP A 73 -47.40 12.64 -8.96
C TRP A 73 -48.40 11.52 -8.71
N LEU A 74 -49.67 11.91 -8.61
CA LEU A 74 -50.75 11.04 -8.16
C LEU A 74 -51.85 10.96 -9.21
N THR A 75 -52.34 9.75 -9.50
CA THR A 75 -53.42 9.51 -10.44
C THR A 75 -54.44 8.54 -9.89
N LYS A 76 -55.72 8.74 -10.27
CA LYS A 76 -56.81 7.78 -10.04
C LYS A 76 -57.56 7.53 -11.33
N ALA A 77 -57.79 6.26 -11.66
CA ALA A 77 -58.34 5.85 -12.95
C ALA A 77 -57.62 6.50 -14.18
N GLY A 78 -56.31 6.71 -14.06
CA GLY A 78 -55.48 7.32 -15.08
C GLY A 78 -55.57 8.85 -15.20
N GLN A 79 -56.35 9.52 -14.35
CA GLN A 79 -56.47 10.97 -14.31
C GLN A 79 -55.73 11.56 -13.13
N PRO A 80 -55.01 12.70 -13.28
CA PRO A 80 -54.40 13.39 -12.16
C PRO A 80 -55.38 13.72 -11.03
N ILE A 81 -54.96 13.61 -9.77
CA ILE A 81 -55.78 14.01 -8.61
C ILE A 81 -55.04 15.11 -7.83
N ASP A 82 -55.84 15.90 -7.07
CA ASP A 82 -55.28 16.95 -6.20
C ASP A 82 -54.29 16.36 -5.18
N PRO A 83 -53.02 16.76 -5.17
CA PRO A 83 -52.04 16.29 -4.22
C PRO A 83 -52.44 16.50 -2.73
N LYS A 84 -53.23 17.54 -2.44
CA LYS A 84 -53.78 17.82 -1.11
C LYS A 84 -54.67 16.71 -0.58
N SER A 85 -55.23 15.88 -1.45
CA SER A 85 -56.14 14.79 -1.08
C SER A 85 -55.45 13.53 -0.61
N VAL A 86 -54.10 13.50 -0.62
CA VAL A 86 -53.31 12.32 -0.27
C VAL A 86 -52.33 12.66 0.88
N ASP A 87 -52.36 11.88 1.92
CA ASP A 87 -51.35 11.87 2.97
C ASP A 87 -50.30 10.82 2.59
N LEU A 88 -49.04 11.26 2.43
CA LEU A 88 -47.94 10.43 1.91
C LEU A 88 -46.75 10.48 2.84
N ASN A 89 -46.16 9.29 3.13
CA ASN A 89 -44.90 9.15 3.79
C ASN A 89 -44.03 8.12 3.04
N VAL A 90 -42.73 8.39 2.95
CA VAL A 90 -41.75 7.47 2.35
C VAL A 90 -40.62 7.27 3.33
N LYS A 91 -40.31 5.99 3.60
CA LYS A 91 -39.15 5.59 4.39
C LYS A 91 -38.11 4.92 3.52
N LEU A 92 -36.86 5.37 3.64
CA LEU A 92 -35.73 4.77 2.98
C LEU A 92 -34.90 4.03 4.03
N THR A 93 -34.84 2.70 3.92
CA THR A 93 -33.98 1.89 4.80
C THR A 93 -32.64 1.65 4.11
N ARG A 94 -31.61 2.29 4.63
CA ARG A 94 -30.24 2.21 4.12
C ARG A 94 -29.46 1.03 4.72
N LEU A 95 -28.26 0.78 4.22
CA LEU A 95 -27.33 -0.21 4.78
C LEU A 95 -27.11 0.07 6.27
N GLY A 96 -27.19 -0.97 7.11
CA GLY A 96 -27.08 -0.84 8.56
C GLY A 96 -28.40 -0.43 9.24
N ASN A 97 -29.55 -0.55 8.54
CA ASN A 97 -30.88 -0.25 9.05
C ASN A 97 -31.09 1.23 9.46
N VAL A 98 -30.30 2.12 8.90
CA VAL A 98 -30.54 3.57 9.06
C VAL A 98 -31.75 3.93 8.23
N VAL A 99 -32.73 4.65 8.82
CA VAL A 99 -33.99 5.01 8.19
C VAL A 99 -34.07 6.53 8.00
N ASP A 100 -34.24 6.95 6.75
CA ASP A 100 -34.64 8.31 6.40
C ASP A 100 -36.18 8.31 6.31
N ASP A 101 -36.84 9.16 7.09
CA ASP A 101 -38.31 9.28 7.17
C ASP A 101 -38.73 10.58 6.50
N ILE A 102 -39.33 10.48 5.30
CA ILE A 102 -39.59 11.59 4.41
C ILE A 102 -41.07 11.92 4.41
N ASN A 103 -41.39 13.12 4.83
CA ASN A 103 -42.71 13.68 4.73
C ASN A 103 -42.87 14.54 3.45
N PHE A 104 -44.08 14.83 3.05
CA PHE A 104 -44.35 15.49 1.81
C PHE A 104 -45.24 16.71 1.99
N TYR A 105 -44.98 17.73 1.21
CA TYR A 105 -45.81 18.91 1.10
C TYR A 105 -46.16 19.20 -0.35
N VAL A 106 -47.32 19.89 -0.56
CA VAL A 106 -47.83 20.18 -1.87
C VAL A 106 -47.03 21.30 -2.54
N GLN A 107 -46.57 21.07 -3.76
CA GLN A 107 -45.96 22.07 -4.61
C GLN A 107 -46.51 21.95 -6.06
N GLY A 108 -47.43 22.88 -6.43
CA GLY A 108 -48.09 22.81 -7.74
C GLY A 108 -48.96 21.57 -7.88
N ASP A 109 -48.64 20.74 -8.86
CA ASP A 109 -49.33 19.50 -9.20
C ASP A 109 -48.72 18.22 -8.65
N PHE A 110 -47.70 18.36 -7.78
CA PHE A 110 -47.00 17.23 -7.15
C PHE A 110 -46.80 17.42 -5.67
N LEU A 111 -46.42 16.32 -5.00
CA LEU A 111 -45.90 16.30 -3.62
C LEU A 111 -44.38 16.32 -3.66
N ARG A 112 -43.76 17.23 -2.89
CA ARG A 112 -42.33 17.35 -2.73
C ARG A 112 -41.92 16.81 -1.37
N GLY A 113 -40.85 15.99 -1.33
CA GLY A 113 -40.22 15.54 -0.07
C GLY A 113 -39.55 16.68 0.70
N ASP A 114 -39.52 16.55 2.00
CA ASP A 114 -39.02 17.57 2.94
C ASP A 114 -37.52 17.44 3.23
N MET A 115 -36.82 16.46 2.61
CA MET A 115 -35.40 16.27 2.80
C MET A 115 -34.67 15.89 1.49
N GLU A 116 -33.34 16.10 1.51
CA GLU A 116 -32.44 15.71 0.45
C GLU A 116 -32.21 14.18 0.46
N ILE A 117 -32.14 13.57 -0.73
CA ILE A 117 -31.86 12.15 -0.92
C ILE A 117 -30.36 11.99 -1.17
N TYR A 118 -29.62 11.75 -0.10
CA TYR A 118 -28.17 11.60 -0.17
C TYR A 118 -27.72 10.33 -0.90
N GLU A 119 -26.61 10.44 -1.60
CA GLU A 119 -25.93 9.30 -2.22
C GLU A 119 -25.29 8.35 -1.17
N PRO A 120 -25.17 7.03 -1.44
CA PRO A 120 -25.68 6.38 -2.66
C PRO A 120 -27.21 6.22 -2.61
N HIS A 121 -27.85 6.28 -3.78
CA HIS A 121 -29.29 6.01 -3.90
C HIS A 121 -29.57 4.50 -3.76
N SER A 122 -29.11 3.91 -2.66
CA SER A 122 -29.14 2.48 -2.37
C SER A 122 -29.89 2.22 -1.06
N PHE A 123 -31.17 1.88 -1.16
CA PHE A 123 -32.07 1.71 -0.02
C PHE A 123 -33.28 0.84 -0.37
N VAL A 124 -33.93 0.30 0.65
CA VAL A 124 -35.28 -0.24 0.55
C VAL A 124 -36.26 0.91 0.69
N VAL A 125 -37.11 1.10 -0.30
CA VAL A 125 -38.15 2.14 -0.31
C VAL A 125 -39.44 1.55 0.24
N THR A 126 -39.99 2.13 1.30
CA THR A 126 -41.35 1.82 1.81
C THR A 126 -42.19 3.07 1.69
N ILE A 127 -43.32 2.93 1.02
CA ILE A 127 -44.25 4.03 0.73
C ILE A 127 -45.59 3.72 1.39
N GLU A 128 -46.10 4.67 2.14
CA GLU A 128 -47.44 4.63 2.72
C GLU A 128 -48.23 5.84 2.27
N ALA A 129 -49.37 5.60 1.65
CA ALA A 129 -50.26 6.66 1.17
C ALA A 129 -51.67 6.44 1.68
N LYS A 130 -52.38 7.53 2.05
CA LYS A 130 -53.79 7.49 2.40
C LYS A 130 -54.60 8.43 1.51
N HIS A 131 -55.63 7.92 0.93
CA HIS A 131 -56.56 8.69 0.05
C HIS A 131 -58.00 8.23 0.26
N GLN A 132 -58.90 9.17 0.57
CA GLN A 132 -60.34 8.91 0.77
C GLN A 132 -60.62 7.74 1.76
N GLY A 133 -59.82 7.67 2.85
CA GLY A 133 -59.99 6.63 3.86
C GLY A 133 -59.38 5.27 3.56
N LYS A 134 -58.87 5.05 2.34
CA LYS A 134 -58.13 3.86 1.95
C LYS A 134 -56.61 4.06 2.14
N SER A 135 -55.93 3.07 2.68
CA SER A 135 -54.47 3.03 2.83
C SER A 135 -53.86 2.15 1.75
N TYR A 136 -52.76 2.62 1.19
CA TYR A 136 -51.96 1.94 0.18
C TYR A 136 -50.54 1.80 0.71
N ARG A 137 -49.88 0.69 0.41
CA ARG A 137 -48.49 0.44 0.79
C ARG A 137 -47.76 -0.28 -0.32
N TRP A 138 -46.56 0.20 -0.59
CA TRP A 138 -45.62 -0.45 -1.51
C TRP A 138 -44.25 -0.55 -0.85
N GLN A 139 -43.49 -1.55 -1.27
CA GLN A 139 -42.10 -1.73 -0.86
C GLN A 139 -41.32 -2.29 -2.03
N TYR A 140 -40.12 -1.76 -2.25
CA TYR A 140 -39.20 -2.27 -3.26
C TYR A 140 -37.76 -1.90 -2.94
N ASP A 141 -36.84 -2.68 -3.51
CA ASP A 141 -35.41 -2.45 -3.42
C ASP A 141 -34.96 -1.51 -4.52
N ASN A 142 -34.19 -0.49 -4.15
CA ASN A 142 -33.47 0.40 -5.04
C ASN A 142 -32.01 0.35 -4.64
N PHE A 143 -31.31 -0.71 -5.04
CA PHE A 143 -29.92 -0.91 -4.67
C PHE A 143 -28.99 -0.47 -5.79
N GLU A 144 -28.03 0.36 -5.43
CA GLU A 144 -26.97 0.80 -6.30
C GLU A 144 -25.63 0.34 -5.76
N GLY A 145 -24.97 -0.60 -6.48
CA GLY A 145 -23.69 -1.14 -6.06
C GLY A 145 -23.72 -1.89 -4.72
N ARG A 146 -24.87 -2.46 -4.33
CA ARG A 146 -25.01 -3.33 -3.17
C ARG A 146 -25.02 -4.80 -3.61
N THR A 147 -24.26 -5.63 -2.89
CA THR A 147 -24.27 -7.09 -3.06
C THR A 147 -24.24 -7.79 -1.70
N THR A 148 -24.64 -9.05 -1.68
CA THR A 148 -24.51 -9.90 -0.49
C THR A 148 -23.49 -10.98 -0.80
N ILE A 149 -22.52 -11.16 0.09
CA ILE A 149 -21.49 -12.20 0.00
C ILE A 149 -21.50 -12.93 1.34
N GLU A 150 -21.87 -14.20 1.31
CA GLU A 150 -21.85 -15.06 2.50
C GLU A 150 -20.43 -15.09 3.09
N GLN A 151 -20.34 -15.20 4.41
CA GLN A 151 -19.05 -15.17 5.11
C GLN A 151 -18.06 -16.23 4.60
N ALA A 152 -18.53 -17.45 4.40
CA ALA A 152 -17.71 -18.56 3.91
C ALA A 152 -17.14 -18.28 2.50
N VAL A 153 -17.92 -17.60 1.64
CA VAL A 153 -17.47 -17.18 0.30
C VAL A 153 -16.44 -16.06 0.40
N ALA A 154 -16.69 -15.07 1.27
CA ALA A 154 -15.75 -13.96 1.49
C ALA A 154 -14.39 -14.48 2.00
N GLU A 155 -14.38 -15.44 2.93
CA GLU A 155 -13.17 -16.08 3.43
C GLU A 155 -12.46 -16.89 2.34
N ALA A 156 -13.18 -17.67 1.53
CA ALA A 156 -12.61 -18.45 0.43
C ALA A 156 -11.99 -17.57 -0.67
N MET A 157 -12.50 -16.35 -0.84
CA MET A 157 -12.00 -15.35 -1.80
C MET A 157 -10.95 -14.41 -1.20
N ASP A 158 -10.53 -14.60 0.05
CA ASP A 158 -9.62 -13.74 0.80
C ASP A 158 -10.05 -12.25 0.80
N ILE A 159 -11.36 -12.01 0.93
CA ILE A 159 -11.90 -10.65 1.04
C ILE A 159 -11.63 -10.12 2.43
N GLN A 160 -10.62 -9.26 2.54
CA GLN A 160 -10.24 -8.62 3.79
C GLN A 160 -10.96 -7.28 3.96
N THR A 161 -11.28 -6.95 5.20
CA THR A 161 -11.88 -5.66 5.56
C THR A 161 -11.06 -4.96 6.62
N ALA A 162 -11.12 -3.63 6.65
CA ALA A 162 -10.50 -2.80 7.67
C ALA A 162 -11.46 -1.68 8.08
N ILE A 163 -11.35 -1.24 9.32
CA ILE A 163 -12.14 -0.10 9.80
C ILE A 163 -11.54 1.17 9.23
N ALA A 164 -12.36 1.96 8.53
CA ALA A 164 -12.01 3.33 8.16
C ALA A 164 -12.10 4.23 9.39
N GLY A 165 -11.13 5.11 9.58
CA GLY A 165 -11.09 5.96 10.77
C GLY A 165 -9.96 6.98 10.73
N PRO A 166 -9.72 7.69 11.83
CA PRO A 166 -8.60 8.62 11.94
C PRO A 166 -7.27 7.92 11.72
N ALA A 167 -6.35 8.60 11.04
CA ALA A 167 -4.99 8.11 10.82
C ALA A 167 -4.01 9.27 10.68
N THR A 168 -2.74 8.98 10.94
CA THR A 168 -1.62 9.85 10.61
C THR A 168 -1.02 9.40 9.28
N LEU A 169 -1.06 10.26 8.28
CA LEU A 169 -0.43 10.03 6.99
C LEU A 169 1.02 10.49 7.03
N HIS A 170 1.95 9.63 6.60
CA HIS A 170 3.37 9.91 6.51
C HIS A 170 3.73 10.22 5.05
N GLN A 171 3.90 11.50 4.73
CA GLN A 171 4.36 11.86 3.40
C GLN A 171 5.84 11.56 3.27
N THR A 172 6.20 10.75 2.30
CA THR A 172 7.59 10.37 2.03
C THR A 172 8.03 10.80 0.64
N ILE A 173 9.33 10.99 0.49
CA ILE A 173 9.97 11.16 -0.82
C ILE A 173 10.99 10.05 -1.04
N PRO A 174 11.11 9.50 -2.25
CA PRO A 174 12.13 8.52 -2.57
C PRO A 174 13.50 9.19 -2.65
N ALA A 175 14.51 8.52 -2.11
CA ALA A 175 15.90 8.91 -2.24
C ALA A 175 16.77 7.68 -2.49
N TYR A 176 17.88 7.86 -3.17
CA TYR A 176 18.78 6.79 -3.58
C TYR A 176 20.21 7.14 -3.23
N GLY A 177 21.02 6.12 -3.00
CA GLY A 177 22.42 6.34 -2.71
C GLY A 177 23.20 5.07 -2.47
N THR A 178 24.29 5.16 -1.70
CA THR A 178 25.15 4.02 -1.40
C THR A 178 25.63 4.06 0.03
N LEU A 179 26.07 2.90 0.52
CA LEU A 179 26.76 2.78 1.81
C LEU A 179 28.21 3.24 1.68
N ALA A 180 28.64 4.03 2.63
CA ALA A 180 30.01 4.52 2.77
C ALA A 180 30.53 4.33 4.19
N LEU A 181 31.85 4.36 4.34
CA LEU A 181 32.45 4.37 5.67
C LEU A 181 32.25 5.74 6.34
N PRO A 182 32.06 5.77 7.67
CA PRO A 182 32.17 7.00 8.44
C PRO A 182 33.54 7.64 8.30
N VAL A 183 33.59 8.96 8.44
CA VAL A 183 34.86 9.68 8.45
C VAL A 183 35.74 9.18 9.60
N GLY A 184 36.96 8.76 9.28
CA GLY A 184 37.90 8.20 10.25
C GLY A 184 37.71 6.72 10.63
N ALA A 185 36.76 6.03 9.98
CA ALA A 185 36.61 4.57 10.15
C ALA A 185 37.78 3.79 9.52
N GLN A 186 38.41 4.33 8.48
CA GLN A 186 39.63 3.75 7.93
C GLN A 186 40.84 4.52 8.45
N ARG A 187 41.84 3.80 8.97
CA ARG A 187 43.06 4.33 9.53
C ARG A 187 44.29 3.70 8.89
N SER A 188 45.15 4.54 8.33
CA SER A 188 46.45 4.13 7.85
C SER A 188 47.42 3.95 9.03
N VAL A 189 48.17 2.87 8.98
CA VAL A 189 49.22 2.54 9.95
C VAL A 189 50.57 2.70 9.27
N SER A 190 51.42 3.55 9.86
CA SER A 190 52.79 3.79 9.40
C SER A 190 53.75 3.55 10.57
N ALA A 191 54.99 3.30 10.27
CA ALA A 191 56.06 3.23 11.23
C ALA A 191 56.42 4.62 11.79
N ARG A 192 56.74 4.69 13.09
CA ARG A 192 57.15 5.98 13.69
C ARG A 192 58.56 6.40 13.29
N PHE A 193 59.44 5.41 13.13
CA PHE A 193 60.83 5.58 12.71
C PHE A 193 61.10 4.64 11.54
N ASP A 194 61.90 5.09 10.58
CA ASP A 194 62.21 4.25 9.44
C ASP A 194 63.12 3.10 9.82
N GLY A 195 62.89 1.96 9.19
CA GLY A 195 63.60 0.71 9.52
C GLY A 195 63.13 -0.45 8.64
N GLU A 196 63.78 -1.60 8.87
CA GLU A 196 63.40 -2.88 8.26
C GLU A 196 62.28 -3.56 9.03
N ILE A 197 61.28 -4.04 8.33
CA ILE A 197 60.19 -4.85 8.87
C ILE A 197 60.72 -6.25 9.13
N THR A 198 61.07 -6.55 10.39
CA THR A 198 61.61 -7.86 10.77
C THR A 198 60.53 -8.92 10.89
N LYS A 199 59.29 -8.54 11.24
CA LYS A 199 58.16 -9.46 11.38
C LYS A 199 56.84 -8.76 11.18
N LEU A 200 55.95 -9.40 10.43
CA LEU A 200 54.55 -9.07 10.35
C LEU A 200 53.75 -10.08 11.20
N HIS A 201 52.89 -9.57 12.08
CA HIS A 201 52.14 -10.37 13.06
C HIS A 201 50.67 -10.56 12.69
N VAL A 202 50.22 -9.91 11.66
CA VAL A 202 48.82 -9.91 11.18
C VAL A 202 48.76 -10.12 9.67
N SER A 203 47.60 -10.53 9.19
CA SER A 203 47.34 -10.81 7.77
C SER A 203 46.16 -9.97 7.27
N PHE A 204 46.09 -9.81 5.95
CA PHE A 204 44.91 -9.23 5.28
C PHE A 204 43.65 -9.98 5.69
N GLY A 205 42.58 -9.25 6.05
CA GLY A 205 41.29 -9.77 6.50
C GLY A 205 41.25 -10.15 8.01
N GLU A 206 42.34 -10.02 8.75
CA GLU A 206 42.39 -10.33 10.18
C GLU A 206 41.76 -9.23 11.01
N GLU A 207 40.93 -9.61 11.99
CA GLU A 207 40.42 -8.69 13.02
C GLU A 207 41.51 -8.37 14.04
N VAL A 208 41.68 -7.09 14.36
CA VAL A 208 42.65 -6.59 15.32
C VAL A 208 42.00 -5.73 16.40
N LYS A 209 42.57 -5.73 17.56
CA LYS A 209 42.17 -4.89 18.69
C LYS A 209 43.16 -3.74 18.90
N LYS A 210 42.65 -2.61 19.35
CA LYS A 210 43.47 -1.44 19.72
C LYS A 210 44.61 -1.87 20.65
N GLY A 211 45.84 -1.51 20.29
CA GLY A 211 47.05 -1.85 21.03
C GLY A 211 47.66 -3.20 20.67
N GLN A 212 47.01 -4.04 19.86
CA GLN A 212 47.60 -5.28 19.34
C GLN A 212 48.81 -4.97 18.48
N THR A 213 49.88 -5.78 18.63
CA THR A 213 51.11 -5.65 17.82
C THR A 213 50.81 -6.11 16.38
N LEU A 214 51.04 -5.23 15.42
CA LEU A 214 50.81 -5.50 13.98
C LEU A 214 52.10 -5.96 13.28
N LEU A 215 53.21 -5.27 13.57
CA LEU A 215 54.49 -5.60 12.98
C LEU A 215 55.63 -5.15 13.91
N THR A 216 56.81 -5.74 13.73
CA THR A 216 58.06 -5.37 14.40
C THR A 216 58.98 -4.75 13.36
N VAL A 217 59.57 -3.59 13.70
CA VAL A 217 60.50 -2.85 12.86
C VAL A 217 61.83 -2.72 13.63
N GLU A 218 62.96 -2.97 12.97
CA GLU A 218 64.29 -2.60 13.44
C GLU A 218 64.63 -1.22 12.87
N SER A 219 64.83 -0.25 13.76
CA SER A 219 65.10 1.12 13.36
C SER A 219 66.48 1.25 12.68
N ASN A 220 66.55 1.87 11.54
CA ASN A 220 67.80 2.15 10.82
C ASN A 220 68.77 3.02 11.63
N GLU A 221 68.23 3.86 12.53
CA GLU A 221 69.03 4.84 13.28
C GLU A 221 69.60 4.22 14.59
N SER A 222 68.74 3.47 15.33
CA SER A 222 69.11 2.94 16.65
C SER A 222 69.47 1.45 16.63
N LEU A 223 69.20 0.74 15.53
CA LEU A 223 69.34 -0.72 15.37
C LEU A 223 68.60 -1.52 16.45
N LYS A 224 67.57 -0.92 17.06
CA LYS A 224 66.73 -1.54 18.04
C LYS A 224 65.38 -1.87 17.52
N PRO A 225 64.80 -3.06 17.79
CA PRO A 225 63.47 -3.40 17.39
C PRO A 225 62.42 -2.64 18.22
N TYR A 226 61.32 -2.21 17.56
CA TYR A 226 60.14 -1.66 18.20
C TYR A 226 58.90 -2.21 17.56
N GLN A 227 57.78 -2.12 18.28
CA GLN A 227 56.49 -2.63 17.80
C GLN A 227 55.61 -1.51 17.28
N VAL A 228 55.00 -1.73 16.13
CA VAL A 228 53.90 -0.90 15.60
C VAL A 228 52.60 -1.55 16.01
N LYS A 229 51.73 -0.79 16.69
CA LYS A 229 50.49 -1.29 17.30
C LYS A 229 49.26 -0.71 16.59
N ALA A 230 48.14 -1.45 16.64
CA ALA A 230 46.87 -1.02 16.12
C ALA A 230 46.35 0.25 16.83
N PRO A 231 46.01 1.32 16.11
CA PRO A 231 45.49 2.56 16.70
C PRO A 231 44.00 2.43 17.11
N SER A 232 43.28 1.46 16.57
CA SER A 232 41.86 1.20 16.80
C SER A 232 41.55 -0.30 16.63
N ASP A 233 40.36 -0.71 17.07
CA ASP A 233 39.77 -1.97 16.65
C ASP A 233 39.40 -1.90 15.17
N GLY A 234 39.30 -3.04 14.48
CA GLY A 234 38.88 -3.14 13.09
C GLY A 234 39.47 -4.35 12.38
N VAL A 235 39.37 -4.35 11.05
CA VAL A 235 39.90 -5.40 10.18
C VAL A 235 41.05 -4.83 9.32
N ILE A 236 42.06 -5.63 9.04
CA ILE A 236 43.14 -5.28 8.12
C ILE A 236 42.58 -5.33 6.71
N THR A 237 42.27 -4.17 6.09
CA THR A 237 41.67 -4.06 4.73
C THR A 237 42.69 -3.80 3.64
N GLU A 238 43.92 -3.40 3.99
CA GLU A 238 45.00 -3.22 3.03
C GLU A 238 46.32 -3.59 3.69
N GLN A 239 47.16 -4.30 2.95
CA GLN A 239 48.50 -4.68 3.38
C GLN A 239 49.50 -4.32 2.30
N PHE A 240 50.32 -3.31 2.55
CA PHE A 240 51.35 -2.81 1.64
C PHE A 240 52.77 -3.19 2.08
N ALA A 241 52.91 -3.94 3.17
CA ALA A 241 54.17 -4.24 3.81
C ALA A 241 54.38 -5.73 3.95
N ASN A 242 55.61 -6.18 3.74
CA ASN A 242 56.08 -7.54 3.97
C ASN A 242 57.35 -7.54 4.84
N ALA A 243 57.67 -8.68 5.47
CA ALA A 243 58.90 -8.86 6.19
C ALA A 243 60.10 -8.73 5.23
N GLY A 244 61.16 -8.06 5.70
CA GLY A 244 62.36 -7.74 4.92
C GLY A 244 62.28 -6.42 4.15
N GLU A 245 61.14 -5.75 4.13
CA GLU A 245 61.00 -4.47 3.43
C GLU A 245 61.33 -3.29 4.37
N GLN A 246 61.77 -2.16 3.76
CA GLN A 246 61.91 -0.89 4.45
C GLN A 246 60.60 -0.18 4.64
N THR A 247 60.40 0.47 5.79
CA THR A 247 59.15 1.22 6.07
C THR A 247 59.04 2.49 5.24
N ALA A 248 60.13 3.20 4.98
CA ALA A 248 60.25 4.35 4.08
C ALA A 248 59.13 5.40 4.29
N SER A 249 58.71 5.64 5.52
CA SER A 249 57.68 6.64 5.90
C SER A 249 56.33 6.48 5.14
N ARG A 250 56.05 5.31 4.60
CA ARG A 250 54.80 4.98 3.86
C ARG A 250 53.75 4.35 4.74
N THR A 251 52.51 4.30 4.25
CA THR A 251 51.47 3.46 4.83
C THR A 251 51.85 1.98 4.67
N LEU A 252 51.80 1.22 5.77
CA LEU A 252 52.13 -0.19 5.81
C LEU A 252 50.88 -1.07 5.80
N LEU A 253 49.90 -0.68 6.56
CA LEU A 253 48.58 -1.36 6.68
C LEU A 253 47.47 -0.33 6.73
N SER A 254 46.28 -0.73 6.38
CA SER A 254 45.03 0.02 6.66
C SER A 254 44.11 -0.83 7.53
N ILE A 255 43.60 -0.23 8.59
CA ILE A 255 42.61 -0.84 9.50
C ILE A 255 41.27 -0.12 9.26
N THR A 256 40.24 -0.90 9.02
CA THR A 256 38.85 -0.38 8.80
C THR A 256 37.97 -0.88 9.93
N ASP A 257 37.32 0.06 10.60
CA ASP A 257 36.18 -0.21 11.49
C ASP A 257 34.91 -0.33 10.67
N SER A 258 34.39 -1.54 10.56
CA SER A 258 33.16 -1.86 9.81
C SER A 258 31.92 -2.02 10.71
N SER A 259 32.00 -1.61 11.97
CA SER A 259 30.89 -1.68 12.93
C SER A 259 29.73 -0.74 12.59
N GLN A 260 29.98 0.28 11.80
CA GLN A 260 29.01 1.27 11.35
C GLN A 260 29.26 1.67 9.90
N TYR A 261 28.16 1.97 9.18
CA TYR A 261 28.20 2.58 7.86
C TYR A 261 27.36 3.86 7.84
N ILE A 262 27.57 4.66 6.81
CA ILE A 262 26.73 5.82 6.50
C ILE A 262 26.03 5.54 5.18
N ALA A 263 24.70 5.59 5.16
CA ALA A 263 23.97 5.71 3.93
C ALA A 263 24.03 7.16 3.45
N LYS A 264 24.63 7.39 2.28
CA LYS A 264 24.70 8.68 1.62
C LYS A 264 23.64 8.73 0.55
N LEU A 265 22.56 9.49 0.79
CA LEU A 265 21.43 9.59 -0.12
C LEU A 265 21.42 10.93 -0.84
N ALA A 266 21.04 10.90 -2.11
CA ALA A 266 20.89 12.08 -2.95
C ALA A 266 19.47 12.67 -2.82
N VAL A 267 19.38 13.95 -2.51
CA VAL A 267 18.14 14.75 -2.50
C VAL A 267 18.26 15.82 -3.56
N TYR A 268 17.26 16.02 -4.39
CA TYR A 268 17.25 16.95 -5.51
C TYR A 268 16.52 18.27 -5.20
N PRO A 269 16.69 19.34 -6.01
CA PRO A 269 16.20 20.69 -5.71
C PRO A 269 14.71 20.79 -5.37
N SER A 270 13.84 19.99 -5.99
CA SER A 270 12.40 19.94 -5.71
C SER A 270 12.07 19.62 -4.25
N ASP A 271 12.99 18.96 -3.55
CA ASP A 271 12.78 18.43 -2.22
C ASP A 271 13.70 19.01 -1.14
N TYR A 272 14.64 19.90 -1.50
CA TYR A 272 15.57 20.51 -0.54
C TYR A 272 14.89 21.15 0.66
N GLN A 273 13.78 21.85 0.43
CA GLN A 273 13.04 22.57 1.46
C GLN A 273 12.27 21.63 2.40
N LYS A 274 11.97 20.43 1.94
CA LYS A 274 11.18 19.45 2.67
C LYS A 274 12.03 18.59 3.61
N VAL A 275 13.31 18.37 3.22
CA VAL A 275 14.23 17.47 3.95
C VAL A 275 14.97 18.25 5.03
N ARG A 276 14.98 17.73 6.25
CA ARG A 276 15.60 18.35 7.41
C ARG A 276 16.46 17.33 8.18
N LYS A 277 17.45 17.85 8.92
CA LYS A 277 18.15 17.04 9.91
C LYS A 277 17.14 16.51 10.93
N GLY A 278 17.21 15.21 11.27
CA GLY A 278 16.26 14.53 12.13
C GLY A 278 15.08 13.90 11.41
N SER A 279 14.84 14.17 10.10
CA SER A 279 13.81 13.47 9.33
C SER A 279 14.01 11.97 9.42
N VAL A 280 12.93 11.23 9.66
CA VAL A 280 12.92 9.76 9.70
C VAL A 280 13.13 9.22 8.29
N VAL A 281 13.92 8.17 8.18
CA VAL A 281 14.24 7.53 6.91
C VAL A 281 14.09 6.02 7.07
N THR A 282 13.32 5.42 6.18
CA THR A 282 13.28 3.97 5.99
C THR A 282 14.18 3.61 4.81
N LEU A 283 15.13 2.69 5.02
CA LEU A 283 16.13 2.31 4.06
C LEU A 283 16.05 0.81 3.73
N GLN A 284 16.25 0.49 2.48
CA GLN A 284 16.44 -0.86 1.98
C GLN A 284 17.81 -0.93 1.29
N VAL A 285 18.66 -1.83 1.75
CA VAL A 285 19.99 -2.06 1.19
C VAL A 285 19.90 -3.22 0.21
N GLU A 286 20.42 -3.03 -1.00
CA GLU A 286 20.41 -4.09 -2.02
C GLU A 286 21.18 -5.32 -1.53
N GLY A 287 20.59 -6.50 -1.73
CA GLY A 287 21.15 -7.78 -1.27
C GLY A 287 20.85 -8.12 0.20
N VAL A 288 20.12 -7.27 0.92
CA VAL A 288 19.70 -7.55 2.32
C VAL A 288 18.18 -7.50 2.39
N ASP A 289 17.57 -8.61 2.77
CA ASP A 289 16.09 -8.73 2.90
C ASP A 289 15.61 -8.18 4.25
N LYS A 290 15.90 -6.90 4.50
CA LYS A 290 15.53 -6.21 5.73
C LYS A 290 15.43 -4.71 5.49
N ASN A 291 14.44 -4.08 6.10
CA ASN A 291 14.34 -2.62 6.17
C ASN A 291 15.08 -2.11 7.41
N TYR A 292 15.82 -1.04 7.22
CA TYR A 292 16.48 -0.30 8.29
C TYR A 292 15.73 1.01 8.52
N GLN A 293 15.69 1.46 9.76
CA GLN A 293 15.19 2.79 10.11
C GLN A 293 16.32 3.62 10.70
N GLY A 294 16.35 4.89 10.35
CA GLY A 294 17.31 5.85 10.86
C GLY A 294 16.80 7.27 10.74
N THR A 295 17.63 8.22 11.07
CA THR A 295 17.33 9.64 10.91
C THR A 295 18.48 10.33 10.18
N ILE A 296 18.15 11.41 9.47
CA ILE A 296 19.17 12.25 8.83
C ILE A 296 20.04 12.88 9.91
N SER A 297 21.28 12.45 10.00
CA SER A 297 22.28 12.92 10.98
C SER A 297 23.01 14.17 10.48
N PHE A 298 23.22 14.27 9.16
CA PHE A 298 23.96 15.37 8.52
C PHE A 298 23.42 15.64 7.11
N ILE A 299 23.45 16.89 6.72
CA ILE A 299 23.14 17.35 5.36
C ILE A 299 24.39 18.06 4.86
N GLU A 300 24.98 17.60 3.76
CA GLU A 300 26.17 18.24 3.18
C GLU A 300 25.87 19.68 2.75
N PRO A 301 26.72 20.64 3.08
CA PRO A 301 26.51 22.04 2.67
C PRO A 301 26.81 22.26 1.18
N LYS A 302 27.55 21.34 0.55
CA LYS A 302 27.92 21.41 -0.87
C LYS A 302 26.91 20.63 -1.70
N VAL A 303 26.49 21.23 -2.81
CA VAL A 303 25.70 20.58 -3.85
C VAL A 303 26.66 19.93 -4.84
N ARG A 304 26.38 18.74 -5.32
CA ARG A 304 27.14 18.04 -6.35
C ARG A 304 26.87 18.64 -7.75
N ASP A 305 27.66 18.21 -8.71
CA ASP A 305 27.54 18.70 -10.11
C ASP A 305 26.19 18.29 -10.74
N ASP A 306 25.62 17.15 -10.32
CA ASP A 306 24.29 16.68 -10.69
C ASP A 306 23.15 17.38 -9.92
N GLN A 307 23.44 18.46 -9.20
CA GLN A 307 22.51 19.21 -8.36
C GLN A 307 21.94 18.39 -7.18
N ALA A 308 22.51 17.25 -6.83
CA ALA A 308 22.12 16.52 -5.63
C ALA A 308 22.77 17.13 -4.38
N ARG A 309 21.99 17.26 -3.30
CA ARG A 309 22.47 17.47 -1.94
C ARG A 309 22.51 16.16 -1.23
N ILE A 310 23.65 15.80 -0.66
CA ILE A 310 23.82 14.51 0.03
C ILE A 310 23.38 14.62 1.48
N VAL A 311 22.56 13.66 1.91
CA VAL A 311 22.18 13.49 3.32
C VAL A 311 22.74 12.18 3.85
N TRP A 312 23.09 12.16 5.14
CA TRP A 312 23.73 11.04 5.78
C TRP A 312 22.85 10.43 6.84
N ILE A 313 22.77 9.11 6.84
CA ILE A 313 22.07 8.31 7.83
C ILE A 313 23.05 7.28 8.39
N ASN A 314 23.25 7.27 9.71
CA ASN A 314 24.11 6.30 10.37
C ASN A 314 23.38 4.95 10.49
N LEU A 315 24.05 3.88 10.10
CA LEU A 315 23.54 2.52 10.17
C LEU A 315 24.52 1.63 10.93
N PRO A 316 24.10 1.00 12.04
CA PRO A 316 24.91 0.00 12.73
C PRO A 316 25.06 -1.25 11.86
N ASN A 317 26.24 -1.88 11.89
CA ASN A 317 26.56 -3.10 11.18
C ASN A 317 27.08 -4.20 12.12
N GLU A 318 26.44 -4.36 13.26
CA GLU A 318 26.86 -5.29 14.31
C GLU A 318 26.95 -6.75 13.83
N LYS A 319 26.13 -7.12 12.87
CA LYS A 319 26.07 -8.48 12.30
C LYS A 319 26.94 -8.67 11.05
N GLY A 320 27.59 -7.63 10.56
CA GLY A 320 28.40 -7.70 9.34
C GLY A 320 27.58 -7.94 8.04
N GLU A 321 26.27 -7.68 8.08
CA GLU A 321 25.37 -7.90 6.93
C GLU A 321 25.51 -6.82 5.83
N LEU A 322 25.99 -5.63 6.22
CA LEU A 322 26.14 -4.50 5.33
C LEU A 322 27.52 -4.48 4.69
N THR A 323 27.57 -4.10 3.42
CA THR A 323 28.82 -3.97 2.64
C THR A 323 28.96 -2.56 2.09
N ILE A 324 30.17 -2.00 2.18
CA ILE A 324 30.50 -0.68 1.59
C ILE A 324 30.21 -0.68 0.07
N GLY A 325 29.64 0.41 -0.43
CA GLY A 325 29.31 0.55 -1.86
C GLY A 325 27.95 -0.04 -2.24
N SER A 326 27.30 -0.82 -1.37
CA SER A 326 25.94 -1.34 -1.63
C SER A 326 24.98 -0.22 -1.93
N PHE A 327 24.12 -0.43 -2.94
CA PHE A 327 23.07 0.51 -3.30
C PHE A 327 21.98 0.55 -2.22
N VAL A 328 21.46 1.74 -1.97
CA VAL A 328 20.42 2.00 -0.97
C VAL A 328 19.25 2.70 -1.62
N ARG A 329 18.05 2.14 -1.42
CA ARG A 329 16.77 2.80 -1.66
C ARG A 329 16.23 3.30 -0.33
N ALA A 330 15.68 4.49 -0.33
CA ALA A 330 15.16 5.08 0.90
C ALA A 330 13.87 5.84 0.68
N GLN A 331 13.06 5.92 1.73
CA GLN A 331 11.91 6.79 1.85
C GLN A 331 12.19 7.77 2.99
N ILE A 332 12.30 9.05 2.67
CA ILE A 332 12.52 10.12 3.65
C ILE A 332 11.17 10.71 4.02
N GLU A 333 10.82 10.66 5.29
CA GLU A 333 9.61 11.31 5.79
C GLU A 333 9.79 12.82 5.82
N VAL A 334 8.90 13.53 5.13
CA VAL A 334 8.96 15.00 4.96
C VAL A 334 7.82 15.73 5.66
N ALA A 335 6.70 15.05 5.91
CA ALA A 335 5.59 15.58 6.67
C ALA A 335 4.73 14.46 7.28
N THR A 336 4.08 14.77 8.38
CA THR A 336 3.01 13.99 8.97
C THR A 336 1.72 14.80 8.95
N ILE A 337 0.59 14.16 8.63
CA ILE A 337 -0.70 14.82 8.52
C ILE A 337 -1.74 13.95 9.21
N ASP A 338 -2.36 14.49 10.25
CA ASP A 338 -3.48 13.83 10.90
C ASP A 338 -4.76 14.07 10.09
N VAL A 339 -5.44 12.99 9.74
CA VAL A 339 -6.70 13.04 9.01
C VAL A 339 -7.81 12.38 9.82
N PRO A 340 -9.03 12.93 9.82
CA PRO A 340 -10.15 12.37 10.59
C PRO A 340 -10.65 11.05 10.02
N LEU A 341 -10.41 10.80 8.73
CA LEU A 341 -10.85 9.59 8.03
C LEU A 341 -9.83 9.19 6.97
N ALA A 342 -9.38 7.97 7.04
CA ALA A 342 -8.52 7.35 6.05
C ALA A 342 -9.01 5.93 5.68
N VAL A 343 -8.71 5.52 4.47
CA VAL A 343 -8.91 4.15 3.97
C VAL A 343 -7.62 3.63 3.36
N LYS A 344 -7.40 2.32 3.43
CA LYS A 344 -6.23 1.71 2.78
C LYS A 344 -6.35 1.82 1.27
N ARG A 345 -5.28 2.20 0.59
CA ARG A 345 -5.22 2.32 -0.88
C ARG A 345 -5.66 1.04 -1.60
N VAL A 346 -5.30 -0.14 -1.06
CA VAL A 346 -5.71 -1.44 -1.63
C VAL A 346 -7.21 -1.68 -1.61
N GLY A 347 -7.97 -0.94 -0.79
CA GLY A 347 -9.43 -0.99 -0.76
C GLY A 347 -10.12 -0.06 -1.76
N LEU A 348 -9.37 0.80 -2.45
CA LEU A 348 -9.94 1.70 -3.47
C LEU A 348 -10.27 0.91 -4.72
N GLN A 349 -11.50 1.07 -5.21
CA GLN A 349 -12.01 0.41 -6.40
C GLN A 349 -12.63 1.43 -7.34
N GLY A 350 -12.76 1.07 -8.60
CA GLY A 350 -13.54 1.83 -9.58
C GLY A 350 -14.98 1.31 -9.65
N PHE A 351 -15.95 2.19 -9.56
CA PHE A 351 -17.36 1.88 -9.83
C PHE A 351 -17.95 2.97 -10.71
N ARG A 352 -18.35 2.62 -11.94
CA ARG A 352 -18.67 3.60 -12.99
C ARG A 352 -17.52 4.59 -13.16
N ASP A 353 -17.77 5.90 -13.03
CA ASP A 353 -16.78 6.97 -13.15
C ASP A 353 -16.23 7.44 -11.78
N PHE A 354 -16.54 6.71 -10.70
CA PHE A 354 -16.17 7.10 -9.33
C PHE A 354 -15.12 6.19 -8.72
N THR A 355 -14.28 6.76 -7.86
CA THR A 355 -13.46 6.01 -6.91
C THR A 355 -14.29 5.70 -5.67
N VAL A 356 -14.32 4.44 -5.28
CA VAL A 356 -15.18 3.94 -4.20
C VAL A 356 -14.41 3.01 -3.26
N VAL A 357 -15.01 2.80 -2.09
CA VAL A 357 -14.77 1.61 -1.25
C VAL A 357 -16.08 0.86 -1.07
N TYR A 358 -16.00 -0.42 -0.76
CA TYR A 358 -17.18 -1.20 -0.37
C TYR A 358 -17.29 -1.24 1.16
N ALA A 359 -18.34 -0.60 1.69
CA ALA A 359 -18.67 -0.67 3.11
C ALA A 359 -19.35 -2.01 3.41
N LYS A 360 -18.85 -2.75 4.41
CA LYS A 360 -19.42 -4.03 4.86
C LYS A 360 -20.25 -3.84 6.11
N VAL A 361 -21.50 -4.35 6.08
CA VAL A 361 -22.36 -4.49 7.27
C VAL A 361 -23.00 -5.88 7.23
N GLY A 362 -22.64 -6.75 8.18
CA GLY A 362 -22.98 -8.16 8.10
C GLY A 362 -22.38 -8.82 6.85
N GLU A 363 -23.24 -9.42 6.04
CA GLU A 363 -22.87 -10.01 4.73
C GLU A 363 -23.11 -9.08 3.54
N GLN A 364 -23.61 -7.88 3.78
CA GLN A 364 -23.85 -6.90 2.73
C GLN A 364 -22.65 -6.00 2.50
N TYR A 365 -22.34 -5.77 1.23
CA TYR A 365 -21.30 -4.88 0.73
C TYR A 365 -21.93 -3.83 -0.18
N GLU A 366 -21.65 -2.56 0.08
CA GLU A 366 -22.24 -1.46 -0.67
C GLU A 366 -21.19 -0.41 -1.01
N VAL A 367 -21.25 0.12 -2.22
CA VAL A 367 -20.34 1.19 -2.65
C VAL A 367 -20.49 2.44 -1.78
N ARG A 368 -19.36 3.07 -1.47
CA ARG A 368 -19.28 4.42 -0.93
C ARG A 368 -18.38 5.23 -1.83
N MET A 369 -18.94 6.23 -2.46
CA MET A 369 -18.21 7.17 -3.31
C MET A 369 -17.29 8.01 -2.44
N LEU A 370 -16.06 8.26 -2.91
CA LEU A 370 -15.05 8.99 -2.18
C LEU A 370 -14.55 10.18 -2.99
N GLU A 371 -14.46 11.31 -2.33
CA GLU A 371 -13.59 12.41 -2.74
C GLU A 371 -12.25 12.22 -2.06
N LEU A 372 -11.22 11.87 -2.85
CA LEU A 372 -9.89 11.60 -2.30
C LEU A 372 -9.18 12.92 -1.98
N GLY A 373 -8.67 13.01 -0.76
CA GLY A 373 -7.84 14.10 -0.30
C GLY A 373 -6.36 13.82 -0.50
N ARG A 374 -5.60 13.78 0.59
CA ARG A 374 -4.15 13.56 0.59
C ARG A 374 -3.81 12.07 0.73
N GLU A 375 -2.65 11.71 0.18
CA GLU A 375 -2.06 10.40 0.29
C GLU A 375 -0.84 10.44 1.21
N GLY A 376 -0.56 9.33 1.89
CA GLY A 376 0.60 9.16 2.75
C GLY A 376 1.20 7.77 2.62
#